data_b36a69ee9cd14c816097231f76d46e80
#
_entry.id   b36a69ee9cd14c816097231f76d46e80
#
_cell.length_a   1.000
_cell.length_b   1.000
_cell.length_c   1.000
_cell.angle_alpha   90.00
_cell.angle_beta   90.00
_cell.angle_gamma   90.00
#
_symmetry.space_group_name_H-M   'P 1'
#
loop_
_entity.id
_entity.type
_entity.pdbx_description
1 polymer ?
#
loop_
_entity_poly.entity_id
_entity_poly.type
_entity_poly.pdbx_seq_one_letter_code
_entity_poly.pdbx_strand_id
1 'polypeptide(L)'
;MTPAISVAGLTRRYRGSLALDAVSFDIEPGSITGLLGRNGAGKTTLLRIVAGQEFPSAGGVRVLGACPVENERVLSRMVFVREDQRYPDYGSWPAFQVRHALQTASWFYPNWDAGLAAALAEDFGLPPGRRVAKLSRGMRSALGIVIGLAARAEVTLFDEPYAGLDPVARKLFYDRMLADYAEHPRTVLLSTHLIDEAAGLMERVLVIDHGRLLLDAAADEVRGSGTSVSGPAIAVAEFTAGRTVWDRRRAGSQESAVVAGALDDTDRARARSLRLNVEPLTLQQVVVYAAGTAAADRPDARERTSA
;
A
#
# COMPACT_ATOMS: atom_id res chain seq x y z
N MET A 1 -5.49 2.85 -23.17
CA MET A 1 -4.67 3.98 -22.67
C MET A 1 -3.31 3.43 -22.27
N THR A 2 -2.24 4.22 -22.29
CA THR A 2 -0.92 3.75 -21.83
C THR A 2 -0.90 3.79 -20.31
N PRO A 3 -0.52 2.69 -19.61
CA PRO A 3 -0.44 2.68 -18.15
C PRO A 3 0.56 3.74 -17.63
N ALA A 4 0.28 4.30 -16.46
CA ALA A 4 1.21 5.21 -15.79
C ALA A 4 2.43 4.46 -15.25
N ILE A 5 2.22 3.24 -14.77
CA ILE A 5 3.28 2.32 -14.33
C ILE A 5 2.99 0.96 -14.97
N SER A 6 3.98 0.37 -15.64
CA SER A 6 3.91 -0.99 -16.22
C SER A 6 5.10 -1.79 -15.73
N VAL A 7 4.82 -2.95 -15.16
CA VAL A 7 5.80 -3.90 -14.61
C VAL A 7 5.61 -5.24 -15.30
N ALA A 8 6.67 -5.78 -15.91
CA ALA A 8 6.61 -7.01 -16.71
C ALA A 8 7.70 -8.01 -16.29
N GLY A 9 7.29 -9.13 -15.69
CA GLY A 9 8.15 -10.22 -15.28
C GLY A 9 9.27 -9.81 -14.32
N LEU A 10 9.02 -8.81 -13.48
CA LEU A 10 10.04 -8.17 -12.66
C LEU A 10 10.59 -9.12 -11.61
N THR A 11 11.88 -9.38 -11.70
CA THR A 11 12.59 -10.26 -10.76
C THR A 11 13.76 -9.52 -10.14
N ARG A 12 13.92 -9.64 -8.82
CA ARG A 12 15.09 -9.11 -8.10
C ARG A 12 15.67 -10.14 -7.16
N ARG A 13 16.94 -10.47 -7.40
CA ARG A 13 17.75 -11.38 -6.57
C ARG A 13 18.83 -10.59 -5.84
N TYR A 14 18.94 -10.80 -4.54
CA TYR A 14 20.10 -10.43 -3.75
C TYR A 14 20.92 -11.68 -3.44
N ARG A 15 22.13 -11.52 -2.87
CA ARG A 15 22.91 -12.68 -2.41
C ARG A 15 22.08 -13.47 -1.37
N GLY A 16 21.66 -14.68 -1.76
CA GLY A 16 20.94 -15.60 -0.85
C GLY A 16 19.42 -15.37 -0.71
N SER A 17 18.83 -14.37 -1.38
CA SER A 17 17.39 -14.16 -1.32
C SER A 17 16.79 -13.69 -2.64
N LEU A 18 15.55 -14.12 -2.90
CA LEU A 18 14.71 -13.69 -4.01
C LEU A 18 13.69 -12.70 -3.46
N ALA A 19 13.91 -11.41 -3.71
CA ALA A 19 13.05 -10.35 -3.19
C ALA A 19 11.81 -10.10 -4.05
N LEU A 20 11.92 -10.30 -5.37
CA LEU A 20 10.81 -10.26 -6.34
C LEU A 20 10.96 -11.42 -7.31
N ASP A 21 9.85 -12.06 -7.64
CA ASP A 21 9.77 -13.26 -8.48
C ASP A 21 8.72 -13.10 -9.56
N ALA A 22 9.14 -12.69 -10.75
CA ALA A 22 8.32 -12.54 -11.96
C ALA A 22 7.04 -11.69 -11.77
N VAL A 23 7.11 -10.61 -11.01
CA VAL A 23 5.97 -9.72 -10.74
C VAL A 23 5.57 -8.97 -12.00
N SER A 24 4.26 -8.99 -12.33
CA SER A 24 3.70 -8.26 -13.49
C SER A 24 2.37 -7.61 -13.10
N PHE A 25 2.21 -6.33 -13.42
CA PHE A 25 0.96 -5.56 -13.28
C PHE A 25 1.07 -4.24 -14.05
N ASP A 26 -0.08 -3.63 -14.29
CA ASP A 26 -0.18 -2.29 -14.86
C ASP A 26 -1.02 -1.40 -13.92
N ILE A 27 -0.66 -0.12 -13.80
CA ILE A 27 -1.41 0.89 -13.05
C ILE A 27 -1.85 1.97 -14.04
N GLU A 28 -3.16 2.18 -14.11
CA GLU A 28 -3.74 3.21 -14.97
C GLU A 28 -3.46 4.62 -14.44
N PRO A 29 -3.37 5.61 -15.34
CA PRO A 29 -3.22 7.02 -14.95
C PRO A 29 -4.39 7.50 -14.07
N GLY A 30 -4.08 8.34 -13.09
CA GLY A 30 -5.09 9.01 -12.28
C GLY A 30 -5.82 8.09 -11.29
N SER A 31 -5.14 7.09 -10.74
CA SER A 31 -5.71 6.16 -9.75
C SER A 31 -4.88 6.08 -8.48
N ILE A 32 -5.53 5.78 -7.35
CA ILE A 32 -4.87 5.46 -6.08
C ILE A 32 -4.82 3.94 -5.94
N THR A 33 -3.62 3.37 -6.06
CA THR A 33 -3.38 1.93 -5.92
C THR A 33 -2.67 1.63 -4.62
N GLY A 34 -3.22 0.70 -3.82
CA GLY A 34 -2.58 0.17 -2.62
C GLY A 34 -1.63 -0.98 -2.95
N LEU A 35 -0.38 -0.91 -2.51
CA LEU A 35 0.57 -2.03 -2.52
C LEU A 35 0.62 -2.66 -1.13
N LEU A 36 -0.09 -3.75 -0.97
CA LEU A 36 -0.33 -4.42 0.30
C LEU A 36 0.56 -5.64 0.47
N GLY A 37 0.93 -5.95 1.71
CA GLY A 37 1.73 -7.14 1.99
C GLY A 37 2.47 -7.01 3.31
N ARG A 38 2.94 -8.15 3.83
CA ARG A 38 3.69 -8.21 5.09
C ARG A 38 5.06 -7.52 4.97
N ASN A 39 5.69 -7.24 6.12
CA ASN A 39 7.07 -6.77 6.14
C ASN A 39 7.98 -7.83 5.51
N GLY A 40 8.89 -7.39 4.64
CA GLY A 40 9.76 -8.29 3.88
C GLY A 40 9.11 -8.93 2.63
N ALA A 41 7.86 -8.61 2.28
CA ALA A 41 7.19 -9.15 1.09
C ALA A 41 7.78 -8.68 -0.25
N GLY A 42 8.63 -7.63 -0.26
CA GLY A 42 9.24 -7.08 -1.47
C GLY A 42 8.74 -5.69 -1.87
N LYS A 43 7.80 -5.08 -1.13
CA LYS A 43 7.17 -3.78 -1.45
C LYS A 43 8.21 -2.67 -1.71
N THR A 44 9.10 -2.43 -0.76
CA THR A 44 10.17 -1.41 -0.88
C THR A 44 11.10 -1.67 -2.07
N THR A 45 11.47 -2.94 -2.31
CA THR A 45 12.30 -3.32 -3.46
C THR A 45 11.57 -3.00 -4.78
N LEU A 46 10.30 -3.33 -4.87
CA LEU A 46 9.47 -3.01 -6.04
C LEU A 46 9.43 -1.50 -6.27
N LEU A 47 9.11 -0.70 -5.23
CA LEU A 47 9.04 0.75 -5.33
C LEU A 47 10.37 1.39 -5.70
N ARG A 48 11.51 0.89 -5.18
CA ARG A 48 12.86 1.38 -5.58
C ARG A 48 13.16 1.12 -7.04
N ILE A 49 12.75 -0.03 -7.58
CA ILE A 49 12.94 -0.34 -9.01
C ILE A 49 12.02 0.55 -9.86
N VAL A 50 10.75 0.72 -9.47
CA VAL A 50 9.82 1.65 -10.14
C VAL A 50 10.35 3.09 -10.13
N ALA A 51 10.99 3.51 -9.02
CA ALA A 51 11.61 4.82 -8.88
C ALA A 51 12.96 4.96 -9.63
N GLY A 52 13.44 3.91 -10.32
CA GLY A 52 14.73 3.93 -11.00
C GLY A 52 15.94 3.94 -10.07
N GLN A 53 15.75 3.69 -8.77
CA GLN A 53 16.83 3.69 -7.76
C GLN A 53 17.52 2.33 -7.62
N GLU A 54 16.96 1.30 -8.24
CA GLU A 54 17.50 -0.05 -8.21
C GLU A 54 17.22 -0.77 -9.53
N PHE A 55 18.18 -1.62 -9.96
CA PHE A 55 18.06 -2.38 -11.20
C PHE A 55 17.37 -3.72 -10.95
N PRO A 56 16.48 -4.18 -11.83
CA PRO A 56 15.96 -5.54 -11.78
C PRO A 56 17.06 -6.56 -12.15
N SER A 57 16.90 -7.81 -11.71
CA SER A 57 17.72 -8.94 -12.15
C SER A 57 17.20 -9.52 -13.46
N ALA A 58 15.87 -9.42 -13.69
CA ALA A 58 15.19 -9.78 -14.95
C ALA A 58 13.86 -9.06 -15.03
N GLY A 59 13.25 -9.03 -16.22
CA GLY A 59 12.04 -8.29 -16.50
C GLY A 59 12.30 -6.79 -16.67
N GLY A 60 11.25 -5.98 -16.56
CA GLY A 60 11.38 -4.53 -16.77
C GLY A 60 10.27 -3.72 -16.14
N VAL A 61 10.52 -2.42 -16.05
CA VAL A 61 9.55 -1.42 -15.58
C VAL A 61 9.52 -0.24 -16.55
N ARG A 62 8.33 0.29 -16.77
CA ARG A 62 8.10 1.56 -17.47
C ARG A 62 7.24 2.45 -16.59
N VAL A 63 7.59 3.72 -16.52
CA VAL A 63 6.82 4.77 -15.87
C VAL A 63 6.57 5.85 -16.92
N LEU A 64 5.30 6.25 -17.08
CA LEU A 64 4.89 7.19 -18.15
C LEU A 64 5.39 6.75 -19.54
N GLY A 65 5.40 5.43 -19.80
CA GLY A 65 5.79 4.81 -21.05
C GLY A 65 7.29 4.64 -21.27
N ALA A 66 8.18 5.09 -20.34
CA ALA A 66 9.63 5.02 -20.50
C ALA A 66 10.32 4.34 -19.29
N CYS A 67 11.57 3.86 -19.51
CA CYS A 67 12.40 3.36 -18.42
C CYS A 67 12.75 4.52 -17.47
N PRO A 68 12.56 4.35 -16.13
CA PRO A 68 12.81 5.44 -15.19
C PRO A 68 14.30 5.63 -14.84
N VAL A 69 15.16 4.64 -15.15
CA VAL A 69 16.58 4.68 -14.79
C VAL A 69 17.28 5.79 -15.60
N GLU A 70 17.94 6.72 -14.88
CA GLU A 70 18.68 7.86 -15.46
C GLU A 70 17.86 8.68 -16.47
N ASN A 71 16.54 8.74 -16.30
CA ASN A 71 15.62 9.39 -17.22
C ASN A 71 15.00 10.63 -16.58
N GLU A 72 15.61 11.79 -16.84
CA GLU A 72 15.16 13.08 -16.29
C GLU A 72 13.69 13.38 -16.61
N ARG A 73 13.21 13.03 -17.82
CA ARG A 73 11.81 13.27 -18.24
C ARG A 73 10.81 12.49 -17.41
N VAL A 74 11.20 11.34 -16.89
CA VAL A 74 10.36 10.52 -15.99
C VAL A 74 10.53 10.99 -14.55
N LEU A 75 11.79 11.17 -14.12
CA LEU A 75 12.12 11.46 -12.72
C LEU A 75 11.61 12.83 -12.27
N SER A 76 11.58 13.85 -13.12
CA SER A 76 10.99 15.15 -12.81
C SER A 76 9.45 15.13 -12.66
N ARG A 77 8.81 14.09 -13.17
CA ARG A 77 7.34 13.87 -13.12
C ARG A 77 6.94 12.82 -12.09
N MET A 78 7.90 12.31 -11.31
CA MET A 78 7.67 11.29 -10.30
C MET A 78 8.31 11.69 -8.97
N VAL A 79 7.59 11.50 -7.86
CA VAL A 79 8.11 11.67 -6.51
C VAL A 79 8.07 10.35 -5.76
N PHE A 80 9.13 10.06 -5.02
CA PHE A 80 9.23 8.88 -4.18
C PHE A 80 9.52 9.25 -2.73
N VAL A 81 8.53 9.05 -1.86
CA VAL A 81 8.61 9.24 -0.40
C VAL A 81 8.81 7.90 0.27
N ARG A 82 9.87 7.78 1.08
CA ARG A 82 10.26 6.53 1.73
C ARG A 82 10.19 6.64 3.24
N GLU A 83 9.94 5.53 3.91
CA GLU A 83 10.03 5.42 5.38
C GLU A 83 11.42 5.86 5.90
N ASP A 84 12.48 5.41 5.24
CA ASP A 84 13.87 5.69 5.62
C ASP A 84 14.45 6.92 4.92
N GLN A 85 13.61 7.93 4.59
CA GLN A 85 14.03 9.12 3.89
C GLN A 85 15.24 9.77 4.57
N ARG A 86 16.39 9.68 3.89
CA ARG A 86 17.60 10.34 4.32
C ARG A 86 17.74 11.66 3.56
N TYR A 87 17.80 12.72 4.31
CA TYR A 87 18.16 14.02 3.76
C TYR A 87 19.67 14.18 3.86
N PRO A 88 20.30 14.82 2.85
CA PRO A 88 21.73 15.03 2.88
C PRO A 88 22.15 15.72 4.19
N ASP A 89 23.00 15.07 4.95
CA ASP A 89 23.70 15.70 6.06
C ASP A 89 24.98 16.30 5.50
N TYR A 90 24.85 17.52 4.98
CA TYR A 90 26.00 18.28 4.55
C TYR A 90 26.73 18.77 5.80
N GLY A 91 27.54 17.90 6.42
CA GLY A 91 28.28 18.18 7.68
C GLY A 91 29.12 19.46 7.69
N SER A 92 29.26 20.13 6.55
CA SER A 92 29.90 21.43 6.38
C SER A 92 28.93 22.57 6.09
N TRP A 93 27.62 22.32 5.90
CA TRP A 93 26.61 23.38 5.77
C TRP A 93 25.94 23.60 7.12
N PRO A 94 26.12 24.81 7.71
CA PRO A 94 25.49 25.12 8.97
C PRO A 94 23.98 25.10 8.79
N ALA A 95 23.36 23.98 9.25
CA ALA A 95 21.93 23.87 9.44
C ALA A 95 21.05 23.81 8.18
N PHE A 96 21.12 22.69 7.41
CA PHE A 96 20.05 22.38 6.47
C PHE A 96 18.72 22.25 7.23
N GLN A 97 17.80 23.17 6.99
CA GLN A 97 16.54 23.34 7.74
C GLN A 97 15.36 22.87 6.90
N VAL A 98 14.18 22.68 7.53
CA VAL A 98 12.93 22.31 6.86
C VAL A 98 12.64 23.24 5.68
N ARG A 99 12.74 24.58 5.87
CA ARG A 99 12.56 25.54 4.76
C ARG A 99 13.48 25.29 3.57
N HIS A 100 14.74 24.89 3.81
CA HIS A 100 15.69 24.61 2.75
C HIS A 100 15.34 23.31 2.01
N ALA A 101 14.82 22.29 2.75
CA ALA A 101 14.36 21.07 2.13
C ALA A 101 13.16 21.31 1.20
N LEU A 102 12.19 22.13 1.62
CA LEU A 102 11.03 22.50 0.80
C LEU A 102 11.45 23.35 -0.40
N GLN A 103 12.34 24.33 -0.19
CA GLN A 103 12.89 25.13 -1.29
C GLN A 103 13.67 24.30 -2.28
N THR A 104 14.51 23.36 -1.82
CA THR A 104 15.25 22.48 -2.73
C THR A 104 14.29 21.59 -3.52
N ALA A 105 13.26 21.03 -2.87
CA ALA A 105 12.24 20.23 -3.55
C ALA A 105 11.55 21.02 -4.69
N SER A 106 11.24 22.31 -4.47
CA SER A 106 10.60 23.15 -5.48
C SER A 106 11.40 23.34 -6.75
N TRP A 107 12.72 23.12 -6.73
CA TRP A 107 13.57 23.21 -7.92
C TRP A 107 13.50 21.97 -8.82
N PHE A 108 13.10 20.83 -8.25
CA PHE A 108 13.07 19.55 -8.98
C PHE A 108 11.69 19.21 -9.53
N TYR A 109 10.61 19.76 -8.94
CA TYR A 109 9.25 19.43 -9.33
C TYR A 109 8.56 20.59 -10.05
N PRO A 110 8.29 20.46 -11.37
CA PRO A 110 7.70 21.54 -12.18
C PRO A 110 6.34 22.02 -11.70
N ASN A 111 5.56 21.11 -11.09
CA ASN A 111 4.20 21.38 -10.61
C ASN A 111 4.15 21.71 -9.11
N TRP A 112 5.29 22.08 -8.51
CA TRP A 112 5.38 22.38 -7.09
C TRP A 112 4.36 23.40 -6.63
N ASP A 113 3.56 23.06 -5.60
CA ASP A 113 2.64 23.99 -4.95
C ASP A 113 3.22 24.48 -3.63
N ALA A 114 3.71 25.71 -3.64
CA ALA A 114 4.29 26.34 -2.45
C ALA A 114 3.23 26.65 -1.37
N GLY A 115 1.99 26.94 -1.76
CA GLY A 115 0.88 27.20 -0.84
C GLY A 115 0.49 25.92 -0.08
N LEU A 116 0.32 24.81 -0.81
CA LEU A 116 0.06 23.51 -0.22
C LEU A 116 1.21 23.06 0.69
N ALA A 117 2.47 23.26 0.27
CA ALA A 117 3.63 22.92 1.09
C ALA A 117 3.65 23.67 2.42
N ALA A 118 3.31 24.98 2.42
CA ALA A 118 3.25 25.80 3.61
C ALA A 118 2.10 25.36 4.54
N ALA A 119 0.91 25.15 4.00
CA ALA A 119 -0.26 24.69 4.75
C ALA A 119 -0.02 23.31 5.40
N LEU A 120 0.51 22.35 4.64
CA LEU A 120 0.84 21.03 5.17
C LEU A 120 1.96 21.08 6.23
N ALA A 121 2.97 21.93 6.04
CA ALA A 121 4.03 22.10 7.04
C ALA A 121 3.47 22.66 8.37
N GLU A 122 2.49 23.56 8.31
CA GLU A 122 1.77 24.06 9.48
C GLU A 122 0.92 22.98 10.14
N ASP A 123 0.11 22.26 9.36
CA ASP A 123 -0.75 21.17 9.83
C ASP A 123 0.03 20.07 10.56
N PHE A 124 1.21 19.70 10.05
CA PHE A 124 2.09 18.71 10.68
C PHE A 124 3.01 19.32 11.77
N GLY A 125 2.89 20.58 12.09
CA GLY A 125 3.70 21.24 13.10
C GLY A 125 5.20 21.21 12.78
N LEU A 126 5.59 21.39 11.52
CA LEU A 126 6.99 21.39 11.07
C LEU A 126 7.59 22.80 11.16
N PRO A 127 8.46 23.11 12.15
CA PRO A 127 9.06 24.43 12.26
C PRO A 127 10.04 24.69 11.09
N PRO A 128 9.85 25.75 10.28
CA PRO A 128 10.67 25.98 9.07
C PRO A 128 12.16 26.21 9.38
N GLY A 129 12.50 26.72 10.56
CA GLY A 129 13.87 26.94 11.04
C GLY A 129 14.53 25.73 11.68
N ARG A 130 13.81 24.61 11.89
CA ARG A 130 14.39 23.43 12.54
C ARG A 130 15.31 22.67 11.59
N ARG A 131 16.47 22.24 12.12
CA ARG A 131 17.44 21.43 11.35
C ARG A 131 16.83 20.08 11.03
N VAL A 132 16.92 19.64 9.76
CA VAL A 132 16.39 18.34 9.31
C VAL A 132 17.03 17.18 10.08
N ALA A 133 18.34 17.25 10.35
CA ALA A 133 19.06 16.26 11.17
C ALA A 133 18.52 16.11 12.61
N LYS A 134 17.83 17.15 13.14
CA LYS A 134 17.24 17.17 14.49
C LYS A 134 15.72 16.88 14.50
N LEU A 135 15.14 16.51 13.39
CA LEU A 135 13.75 16.07 13.32
C LEU A 135 13.61 14.69 13.97
N SER A 136 12.50 14.48 14.70
CA SER A 136 12.09 13.15 15.13
C SER A 136 11.76 12.28 13.90
N ARG A 137 11.61 10.96 14.08
CA ARG A 137 11.20 10.05 13.00
C ARG A 137 9.87 10.50 12.39
N GLY A 138 8.86 10.79 13.22
CA GLY A 138 7.55 11.29 12.73
C GLY A 138 7.65 12.61 11.99
N MET A 139 8.44 13.58 12.48
CA MET A 139 8.66 14.84 11.76
C MET A 139 9.39 14.66 10.43
N ARG A 140 10.29 13.69 10.30
CA ARG A 140 10.93 13.37 9.01
C ARG A 140 9.93 12.76 8.04
N SER A 141 9.08 11.86 8.51
CA SER A 141 7.97 11.31 7.72
C SER A 141 7.01 12.41 7.27
N ALA A 142 6.62 13.30 8.17
CA ALA A 142 5.78 14.46 7.84
C ALA A 142 6.43 15.35 6.77
N LEU A 143 7.72 15.65 6.87
CA LEU A 143 8.44 16.40 5.83
C LEU A 143 8.43 15.68 4.47
N GLY A 144 8.61 14.35 4.47
CA GLY A 144 8.48 13.54 3.26
C GLY A 144 7.08 13.62 2.64
N ILE A 145 6.04 13.53 3.47
CA ILE A 145 4.63 13.67 3.05
C ILE A 145 4.38 15.06 2.45
N VAL A 146 4.83 16.14 3.12
CA VAL A 146 4.68 17.51 2.61
C VAL A 146 5.32 17.64 1.22
N ILE A 147 6.55 17.12 1.03
CA ILE A 147 7.23 17.14 -0.26
C ILE A 147 6.45 16.29 -1.28
N GLY A 148 6.03 15.08 -0.91
CA GLY A 148 5.32 14.17 -1.80
C GLY A 148 3.99 14.72 -2.31
N LEU A 149 3.23 15.40 -1.46
CA LEU A 149 1.96 16.01 -1.85
C LEU A 149 2.18 17.31 -2.63
N ALA A 150 3.03 18.21 -2.13
CA ALA A 150 3.27 19.51 -2.75
C ALA A 150 4.03 19.42 -4.11
N ALA A 151 4.73 18.34 -4.36
CA ALA A 151 5.37 18.09 -5.66
C ALA A 151 4.37 18.02 -6.82
N ARG A 152 3.11 17.62 -6.55
CA ARG A 152 2.06 17.41 -7.57
C ARG A 152 2.58 16.68 -8.80
N ALA A 153 3.48 15.71 -8.55
CA ALA A 153 4.05 14.87 -9.59
C ALA A 153 2.97 13.95 -10.19
N GLU A 154 3.05 13.65 -11.48
CA GLU A 154 2.09 12.79 -12.18
C GLU A 154 2.06 11.37 -11.61
N VAL A 155 3.20 10.92 -11.05
CA VAL A 155 3.32 9.66 -10.33
C VAL A 155 3.87 9.93 -8.94
N THR A 156 3.12 9.55 -7.91
CA THR A 156 3.54 9.67 -6.51
C THR A 156 3.67 8.28 -5.91
N LEU A 157 4.88 7.93 -5.47
CA LEU A 157 5.17 6.67 -4.79
C LEU A 157 5.34 6.94 -3.30
N PHE A 158 4.55 6.26 -2.47
CA PHE A 158 4.66 6.31 -1.01
C PHE A 158 5.05 4.94 -0.46
N ASP A 159 6.20 4.83 0.20
CA ASP A 159 6.65 3.62 0.88
C ASP A 159 6.53 3.80 2.39
N GLU A 160 5.41 3.35 2.94
CA GLU A 160 5.06 3.45 4.36
C GLU A 160 5.33 4.86 4.95
N PRO A 161 4.79 5.93 4.32
CA PRO A 161 5.19 7.32 4.58
C PRO A 161 4.83 7.80 5.99
N TYR A 162 3.95 7.09 6.67
CA TYR A 162 3.45 7.41 8.02
C TYR A 162 4.31 6.83 9.15
N ALA A 163 5.45 6.23 8.85
CA ALA A 163 6.30 5.63 9.88
C ALA A 163 6.72 6.63 10.95
N GLY A 164 6.34 6.34 12.21
CA GLY A 164 6.60 7.23 13.36
C GLY A 164 5.62 8.38 13.53
N LEU A 165 4.56 8.48 12.73
CA LEU A 165 3.42 9.34 12.97
C LEU A 165 2.47 8.71 13.99
N ASP A 166 1.87 9.53 14.85
CA ASP A 166 0.77 9.11 15.70
C ASP A 166 -0.54 8.93 14.88
N PRO A 167 -1.60 8.33 15.45
CA PRO A 167 -2.85 8.10 14.72
C PRO A 167 -3.51 9.37 14.18
N VAL A 168 -3.36 10.50 14.87
CA VAL A 168 -3.95 11.78 14.45
C VAL A 168 -3.24 12.32 13.22
N ALA A 169 -1.90 12.32 13.23
CA ALA A 169 -1.10 12.74 12.09
C ALA A 169 -1.25 11.81 10.88
N ARG A 170 -1.46 10.49 11.10
CA ARG A 170 -1.77 9.55 10.00
C ARG A 170 -3.12 9.87 9.35
N LYS A 171 -4.14 10.09 10.17
CA LYS A 171 -5.47 10.50 9.66
C LYS A 171 -5.36 11.80 8.87
N LEU A 172 -4.64 12.79 9.38
CA LEU A 172 -4.38 14.05 8.68
C LEU A 172 -3.73 13.81 7.31
N PHE A 173 -2.73 12.92 7.23
CA PHE A 173 -2.10 12.57 5.95
C PHE A 173 -3.13 12.03 4.94
N TYR A 174 -3.96 11.07 5.35
CA TYR A 174 -4.96 10.48 4.45
C TYR A 174 -6.01 11.51 4.02
N ASP A 175 -6.51 12.33 4.96
CA ASP A 175 -7.49 13.36 4.67
C ASP A 175 -6.94 14.40 3.68
N ARG A 176 -5.67 14.84 3.87
CA ARG A 176 -5.01 15.81 2.99
C ARG A 176 -4.67 15.23 1.62
N MET A 177 -4.25 13.97 1.57
CA MET A 177 -4.00 13.28 0.31
C MET A 177 -5.27 13.16 -0.52
N LEU A 178 -6.39 12.78 0.10
CA LEU A 178 -7.68 12.64 -0.59
C LEU A 178 -8.22 13.99 -1.08
N ALA A 179 -8.15 15.03 -0.24
CA ALA A 179 -8.58 16.38 -0.61
C ALA A 179 -7.79 16.93 -1.81
N ASP A 180 -6.46 16.81 -1.77
CA ASP A 180 -5.62 17.26 -2.89
C ASP A 180 -5.79 16.39 -4.15
N TYR A 181 -6.02 15.08 -4.00
CA TYR A 181 -6.30 14.18 -5.12
C TYR A 181 -7.64 14.50 -5.82
N ALA A 182 -8.66 14.88 -5.07
CA ALA A 182 -9.95 15.25 -5.64
C ALA A 182 -9.87 16.49 -6.56
N GLU A 183 -8.99 17.44 -6.24
CA GLU A 183 -8.77 18.65 -7.03
C GLU A 183 -7.71 18.45 -8.13
N HIS A 184 -6.71 17.62 -7.86
CA HIS A 184 -5.55 17.38 -8.71
C HIS A 184 -5.29 15.86 -8.84
N PRO A 185 -6.13 15.14 -9.62
CA PRO A 185 -5.97 13.70 -9.83
C PRO A 185 -4.60 13.35 -10.41
N ARG A 186 -3.94 12.36 -9.84
CA ARG A 186 -2.64 11.83 -10.28
C ARG A 186 -2.50 10.36 -9.91
N THR A 187 -1.52 9.69 -10.47
CA THR A 187 -1.28 8.29 -10.12
C THR A 187 -0.55 8.19 -8.78
N VAL A 188 -1.14 7.48 -7.83
CA VAL A 188 -0.56 7.23 -6.52
C VAL A 188 -0.39 5.73 -6.29
N LEU A 189 0.82 5.30 -5.94
CA LEU A 189 1.11 3.94 -5.47
C LEU A 189 1.55 4.02 -4.02
N LEU A 190 0.67 3.57 -3.11
CA LEU A 190 0.86 3.65 -1.67
C LEU A 190 1.16 2.26 -1.09
N SER A 191 2.39 2.02 -0.63
CA SER A 191 2.67 0.83 0.15
C SER A 191 2.23 1.02 1.60
N THR A 192 1.52 0.03 2.13
CA THR A 192 1.04 0.06 3.51
C THR A 192 0.87 -1.34 4.09
N HIS A 193 1.09 -1.46 5.40
CA HIS A 193 0.64 -2.57 6.21
C HIS A 193 -0.58 -2.20 7.10
N LEU A 194 -0.96 -0.91 7.15
CA LEU A 194 -2.13 -0.40 7.85
C LEU A 194 -3.33 -0.36 6.89
N ILE A 195 -3.75 -1.55 6.45
CA ILE A 195 -4.69 -1.72 5.33
C ILE A 195 -6.02 -1.04 5.62
N ASP A 196 -6.60 -1.27 6.81
CA ASP A 196 -7.94 -0.75 7.15
C ASP A 196 -7.96 0.79 7.26
N GLU A 197 -6.83 1.42 7.70
CA GLU A 197 -6.74 2.89 7.76
C GLU A 197 -6.74 3.52 6.35
N ALA A 198 -6.11 2.87 5.38
CA ALA A 198 -5.96 3.37 4.01
C ALA A 198 -7.03 2.82 3.05
N ALA A 199 -7.84 1.85 3.48
CA ALA A 199 -8.77 1.13 2.60
C ALA A 199 -9.76 2.05 1.86
N GLY A 200 -10.22 3.13 2.52
CA GLY A 200 -11.15 4.09 1.92
C GLY A 200 -10.58 4.93 0.77
N LEU A 201 -9.24 4.94 0.62
CA LEU A 201 -8.56 5.73 -0.41
C LEU A 201 -8.26 4.94 -1.68
N MET A 202 -8.20 3.62 -1.57
CA MET A 202 -7.73 2.75 -2.64
C MET A 202 -8.86 2.39 -3.60
N GLU A 203 -8.63 2.62 -4.88
CA GLU A 203 -9.48 2.17 -5.99
C GLU A 203 -9.07 0.76 -6.45
N ARG A 204 -7.78 0.44 -6.36
CA ARG A 204 -7.17 -0.84 -6.73
C ARG A 204 -6.20 -1.30 -5.66
N VAL A 205 -6.06 -2.59 -5.51
CA VAL A 205 -5.11 -3.20 -4.58
C VAL A 205 -4.25 -4.25 -5.27
N LEU A 206 -2.97 -4.17 -4.99
CA LEU A 206 -1.96 -5.17 -5.34
C LEU A 206 -1.49 -5.82 -4.05
N VAL A 207 -1.64 -7.13 -3.92
CA VAL A 207 -1.15 -7.87 -2.75
C VAL A 207 0.11 -8.62 -3.14
N ILE A 208 1.20 -8.32 -2.44
CA ILE A 208 2.47 -9.02 -2.65
C ILE A 208 2.86 -9.82 -1.40
N ASP A 209 3.30 -11.05 -1.59
CA ASP A 209 3.83 -11.88 -0.53
C ASP A 209 5.02 -12.71 -1.04
N HIS A 210 6.11 -12.75 -0.26
CA HIS A 210 7.35 -13.44 -0.62
C HIS A 210 7.82 -13.12 -2.06
N GLY A 211 7.71 -11.87 -2.47
CA GLY A 211 8.14 -11.39 -3.79
C GLY A 211 7.21 -11.72 -4.95
N ARG A 212 6.06 -12.35 -4.73
CA ARG A 212 5.07 -12.69 -5.77
C ARG A 212 3.81 -11.86 -5.63
N LEU A 213 3.23 -11.48 -6.75
CA LEU A 213 1.91 -10.86 -6.80
C LEU A 213 0.86 -11.95 -6.57
N LEU A 214 0.06 -11.83 -5.50
CA LEU A 214 -1.00 -12.76 -5.14
C LEU A 214 -2.37 -12.29 -5.62
N LEU A 215 -2.59 -10.98 -5.63
CA LEU A 215 -3.86 -10.38 -5.99
C LEU A 215 -3.61 -9.06 -6.71
N ASP A 216 -4.38 -8.81 -7.74
CA ASP A 216 -4.48 -7.58 -8.49
C ASP A 216 -5.95 -7.36 -8.85
N ALA A 217 -6.64 -6.48 -8.12
CA ALA A 217 -8.09 -6.31 -8.28
C ALA A 217 -8.56 -4.92 -7.84
N ALA A 218 -9.76 -4.53 -8.26
CA ALA A 218 -10.44 -3.36 -7.73
C ALA A 218 -10.70 -3.53 -6.23
N ALA A 219 -10.52 -2.45 -5.45
CA ALA A 219 -10.68 -2.52 -4.00
C ALA A 219 -12.10 -2.92 -3.57
N ASP A 220 -13.11 -2.51 -4.33
CA ASP A 220 -14.51 -2.86 -4.06
C ASP A 220 -14.81 -4.35 -4.33
N GLU A 221 -14.20 -4.93 -5.36
CA GLU A 221 -14.29 -6.39 -5.62
C GLU A 221 -13.69 -7.18 -4.47
N VAL A 222 -12.55 -6.73 -3.95
CA VAL A 222 -11.88 -7.38 -2.82
C VAL A 222 -12.72 -7.29 -1.55
N ARG A 223 -13.31 -6.12 -1.24
CA ARG A 223 -14.20 -5.94 -0.08
C ARG A 223 -15.43 -6.85 -0.13
N GLY A 224 -15.94 -7.16 -1.32
CA GLY A 224 -17.08 -8.05 -1.52
C GLY A 224 -16.73 -9.54 -1.64
N SER A 225 -15.43 -9.91 -1.61
CA SER A 225 -14.98 -11.27 -1.93
C SER A 225 -15.17 -12.28 -0.82
N GLY A 226 -15.57 -11.86 0.38
CA GLY A 226 -15.80 -12.76 1.50
C GLY A 226 -16.70 -12.20 2.59
N THR A 227 -17.30 -13.11 3.38
CA THR A 227 -18.22 -12.77 4.45
C THR A 227 -17.90 -13.59 5.70
N SER A 228 -17.88 -12.93 6.86
CA SER A 228 -17.81 -13.58 8.17
C SER A 228 -19.22 -13.89 8.65
N VAL A 229 -19.43 -15.14 9.07
CA VAL A 229 -20.70 -15.64 9.61
C VAL A 229 -20.44 -16.20 10.98
N SER A 230 -21.18 -15.74 12.00
CA SER A 230 -21.00 -16.17 13.39
C SER A 230 -22.30 -16.44 14.10
N GLY A 231 -22.30 -17.43 15.02
CA GLY A 231 -23.46 -17.81 15.80
C GLY A 231 -23.33 -19.22 16.39
N PRO A 232 -24.47 -19.88 16.76
CA PRO A 232 -24.46 -21.25 17.25
C PRO A 232 -23.79 -22.20 16.24
N ALA A 233 -22.87 -23.06 16.68
CA ALA A 233 -22.06 -23.91 15.82
C ALA A 233 -22.90 -24.78 14.85
N ILE A 234 -24.05 -25.29 15.29
CA ILE A 234 -24.97 -26.07 14.45
C ILE A 234 -25.52 -25.20 13.31
N ALA A 235 -25.93 -23.98 13.61
CA ALA A 235 -26.47 -23.05 12.62
C ALA A 235 -25.40 -22.59 11.62
N VAL A 236 -24.17 -22.32 12.08
CA VAL A 236 -23.04 -21.99 11.20
C VAL A 236 -22.71 -23.16 10.28
N ALA A 237 -22.68 -24.41 10.82
CA ALA A 237 -22.42 -25.60 10.01
C ALA A 237 -23.50 -25.80 8.93
N GLU A 238 -24.80 -25.61 9.29
CA GLU A 238 -25.91 -25.66 8.34
C GLU A 238 -25.80 -24.60 7.25
N PHE A 239 -25.49 -23.36 7.62
CA PHE A 239 -25.37 -22.23 6.69
C PHE A 239 -24.19 -22.42 5.73
N THR A 240 -23.06 -22.94 6.22
CA THR A 240 -21.84 -23.11 5.43
C THR A 240 -21.81 -24.40 4.62
N ALA A 241 -22.81 -25.28 4.74
CA ALA A 241 -22.90 -26.50 3.97
C ALA A 241 -22.90 -26.20 2.44
N GLY A 242 -21.96 -26.81 1.72
CA GLY A 242 -21.79 -26.60 0.26
C GLY A 242 -21.13 -25.28 -0.15
N ARG A 243 -20.64 -24.48 0.81
CA ARG A 243 -19.91 -23.24 0.53
C ARG A 243 -18.40 -23.45 0.72
N THR A 244 -17.62 -22.65 -0.02
CA THR A 244 -16.17 -22.56 0.21
C THR A 244 -15.91 -21.76 1.49
N VAL A 245 -15.30 -22.42 2.47
CA VAL A 245 -14.95 -21.82 3.78
C VAL A 245 -13.44 -21.61 3.83
N TRP A 246 -13.01 -20.37 4.07
CA TRP A 246 -11.58 -19.99 4.17
C TRP A 246 -11.01 -20.18 5.57
N ASP A 247 -11.84 -19.96 6.59
CA ASP A 247 -11.45 -20.11 8.01
C ASP A 247 -12.65 -20.53 8.85
N ARG A 248 -12.38 -21.24 9.94
CA ARG A 248 -13.40 -21.69 10.88
C ARG A 248 -12.81 -21.71 12.29
N ARG A 249 -13.48 -21.01 13.21
CA ARG A 249 -13.07 -20.92 14.61
C ARG A 249 -14.24 -21.25 15.51
N ARG A 250 -14.01 -22.15 16.47
CA ARG A 250 -15.05 -22.57 17.44
C ARG A 250 -14.60 -22.18 18.83
N ALA A 251 -15.57 -21.62 19.60
CA ALA A 251 -15.42 -21.29 21.00
C ALA A 251 -16.65 -21.80 21.75
N GLY A 252 -16.55 -22.99 22.33
CA GLY A 252 -17.66 -23.66 23.02
C GLY A 252 -18.81 -24.01 22.08
N SER A 253 -20.00 -23.46 22.33
CA SER A 253 -21.20 -23.61 21.49
C SER A 253 -21.29 -22.61 20.35
N GLN A 254 -20.40 -21.61 20.30
CA GLN A 254 -20.36 -20.61 19.26
C GLN A 254 -19.28 -20.94 18.21
N GLU A 255 -19.56 -20.61 16.98
CA GLU A 255 -18.64 -20.77 15.85
C GLU A 255 -18.67 -19.53 14.98
N SER A 256 -17.50 -19.19 14.41
CA SER A 256 -17.36 -18.21 13.35
C SER A 256 -16.72 -18.88 12.14
N ALA A 257 -17.28 -18.66 10.96
CA ALA A 257 -16.75 -19.15 9.71
C ALA A 257 -16.61 -17.99 8.72
N VAL A 258 -15.57 -18.02 7.92
CA VAL A 258 -15.34 -17.09 6.80
C VAL A 258 -15.66 -17.83 5.51
N VAL A 259 -16.68 -17.35 4.80
CA VAL A 259 -17.12 -17.94 3.52
C VAL A 259 -16.68 -17.07 2.36
N ALA A 260 -16.29 -17.71 1.27
CA ALA A 260 -15.96 -17.04 0.02
C ALA A 260 -17.21 -16.43 -0.63
N GLY A 261 -17.05 -15.23 -1.20
CA GLY A 261 -18.11 -14.53 -1.92
C GLY A 261 -18.98 -13.63 -1.05
N ALA A 262 -19.66 -12.72 -1.75
CA ALA A 262 -20.70 -11.91 -1.16
C ALA A 262 -21.98 -12.74 -0.96
N LEU A 263 -22.72 -12.44 0.09
CA LEU A 263 -24.03 -13.05 0.32
C LEU A 263 -25.11 -12.26 -0.42
N ASP A 264 -25.93 -12.96 -1.18
CA ASP A 264 -27.13 -12.40 -1.81
C ASP A 264 -28.27 -12.18 -0.78
N ASP A 265 -29.41 -11.68 -1.24
CA ASP A 265 -30.55 -11.41 -0.37
C ASP A 265 -31.19 -12.70 0.20
N THR A 266 -31.13 -13.80 -0.55
CA THR A 266 -31.60 -15.11 -0.11
C THR A 266 -30.70 -15.65 0.99
N ASP A 267 -29.42 -15.53 0.82
CA ASP A 267 -28.41 -15.90 1.82
C ASP A 267 -28.56 -15.11 3.12
N ARG A 268 -28.76 -13.79 2.99
CA ARG A 268 -28.97 -12.92 4.15
C ARG A 268 -30.28 -13.23 4.87
N ALA A 269 -31.35 -13.60 4.13
CA ALA A 269 -32.60 -14.03 4.73
C ALA A 269 -32.44 -15.37 5.47
N ARG A 270 -31.70 -16.33 4.88
CA ARG A 270 -31.38 -17.61 5.53
C ARG A 270 -30.53 -17.43 6.77
N ALA A 271 -29.49 -16.58 6.72
CA ALA A 271 -28.66 -16.28 7.88
C ALA A 271 -29.50 -15.69 9.03
N ARG A 272 -30.43 -14.77 8.72
CA ARG A 272 -31.36 -14.21 9.72
C ARG A 272 -32.27 -15.26 10.32
N SER A 273 -32.83 -16.19 9.53
CA SER A 273 -33.67 -17.27 10.03
C SER A 273 -32.91 -18.20 10.98
N LEU A 274 -31.62 -18.40 10.75
CA LEU A 274 -30.73 -19.18 11.60
C LEU A 274 -30.13 -18.37 12.77
N ARG A 275 -30.52 -17.11 12.93
CA ARG A 275 -30.01 -16.17 13.95
C ARG A 275 -28.50 -16.03 13.93
N LEU A 276 -27.93 -16.00 12.71
CA LEU A 276 -26.50 -15.77 12.48
C LEU A 276 -26.23 -14.28 12.32
N ASN A 277 -25.10 -13.83 12.88
CA ASN A 277 -24.53 -12.53 12.57
C ASN A 277 -23.70 -12.66 11.29
N VAL A 278 -23.85 -11.68 10.41
CA VAL A 278 -23.19 -11.65 9.09
C VAL A 278 -22.51 -10.30 8.92
N GLU A 279 -21.22 -10.32 8.67
CA GLU A 279 -20.41 -9.13 8.48
C GLU A 279 -19.55 -9.29 7.21
N PRO A 280 -19.48 -8.27 6.33
CA PRO A 280 -18.54 -8.30 5.24
C PRO A 280 -17.11 -8.29 5.78
N LEU A 281 -16.20 -8.97 5.11
CA LEU A 281 -14.79 -8.91 5.49
C LEU A 281 -14.21 -7.52 5.23
N THR A 282 -13.33 -7.08 6.11
CA THR A 282 -12.50 -5.92 5.85
C THR A 282 -11.45 -6.26 4.79
N LEU A 283 -10.92 -5.23 4.11
CA LEU A 283 -9.85 -5.42 3.11
C LEU A 283 -8.65 -6.16 3.73
N GLN A 284 -8.29 -5.82 4.98
CA GLN A 284 -7.20 -6.48 5.70
C GLN A 284 -7.46 -7.97 5.89
N GLN A 285 -8.68 -8.34 6.27
CA GLN A 285 -9.04 -9.75 6.46
C GLN A 285 -8.95 -10.53 5.15
N VAL A 286 -9.46 -9.97 4.05
CA VAL A 286 -9.34 -10.62 2.73
C VAL A 286 -7.89 -10.83 2.33
N VAL A 287 -7.03 -9.82 2.51
CA VAL A 287 -5.59 -9.93 2.22
C VAL A 287 -4.93 -11.05 3.05
N VAL A 288 -5.29 -11.17 4.34
CA VAL A 288 -4.78 -12.24 5.21
C VAL A 288 -5.20 -13.62 4.71
N TYR A 289 -6.45 -13.79 4.31
CA TYR A 289 -6.95 -15.08 3.79
C TYR A 289 -6.36 -15.39 2.41
N ALA A 290 -6.25 -14.41 1.51
CA ALA A 290 -5.61 -14.59 0.21
C ALA A 290 -4.13 -15.02 0.35
N ALA A 291 -3.39 -14.40 1.27
CA ALA A 291 -2.01 -14.80 1.57
C ALA A 291 -1.93 -16.21 2.21
N GLY A 292 -2.90 -16.57 3.06
CA GLY A 292 -2.97 -17.89 3.72
C GLY A 292 -3.27 -19.02 2.75
N THR A 293 -4.20 -18.84 1.83
CA THR A 293 -4.54 -19.84 0.80
C THR A 293 -3.39 -20.05 -0.20
N ALA A 294 -2.73 -18.98 -0.60
CA ALA A 294 -1.53 -19.08 -1.47
C ALA A 294 -0.34 -19.78 -0.78
N ALA A 295 -0.25 -19.73 0.54
CA ALA A 295 0.76 -20.47 1.31
C ALA A 295 0.44 -21.98 1.41
N ALA A 296 -0.84 -22.33 1.47
CA ALA A 296 -1.29 -23.76 1.53
C ALA A 296 -1.08 -24.50 0.19
N ASP A 297 -1.11 -23.78 -0.93
CA ASP A 297 -0.86 -24.34 -2.29
C ASP A 297 0.63 -24.49 -2.64
N ARG A 298 1.55 -24.16 -1.72
CA ARG A 298 3.00 -24.31 -1.98
C ARG A 298 3.43 -25.78 -1.78
N PRO A 299 4.09 -26.41 -2.76
CA PRO A 299 4.57 -27.80 -2.65
C PRO A 299 5.58 -28.02 -1.52
N ASP A 300 6.34 -26.99 -1.10
CA ASP A 300 7.37 -27.10 -0.05
C ASP A 300 6.83 -27.11 1.40
N ALA A 301 5.54 -26.84 1.61
CA ALA A 301 4.97 -26.84 2.99
C ALA A 301 4.71 -28.26 3.52
N ARG A 302 4.70 -29.27 2.66
CA ARG A 302 4.40 -30.69 3.05
C ARG A 302 5.61 -31.47 3.55
N GLU A 303 6.84 -31.00 3.26
CA GLU A 303 8.06 -31.75 3.67
C GLU A 303 8.61 -31.38 5.06
N ARG A 304 8.14 -30.29 5.68
CA ARG A 304 8.63 -29.86 7.01
C ARG A 304 7.81 -30.35 8.19
N THR A 305 6.73 -31.11 7.96
CA THR A 305 5.87 -31.63 9.05
C THR A 305 6.11 -33.12 9.32
N SER A 306 7.10 -33.73 8.63
CA SER A 306 7.43 -35.16 8.80
C SER A 306 8.92 -35.41 9.11
N ALA A 307 9.56 -34.49 9.83
CA ALA A 307 10.91 -34.72 10.39
C ALA A 307 10.95 -34.39 11.88
#